data_66e5c8d7e58025e68ded14c7e3dca65f
#
_entry.id   66e5c8d7e58025e68ded14c7e3dca65f
#
_cell.length_a   1.000
_cell.length_b   1.000
_cell.length_c   1.000
_cell.angle_alpha   90.00
_cell.angle_beta   90.00
_cell.angle_gamma   90.00
#
_symmetry.space_group_name_H-M   'P 1'
#
loop_
_entity.id
_entity.type
_entity.pdbx_description
1 polymer ?
#
loop_
_entity_poly.entity_id
_entity_poly.type
_entity_poly.pdbx_seq_one_letter_code
_entity_poly.pdbx_strand_id
1 'polypeptide(L)'
;MKKMLSIMLAGVLMLAVSGCGAEPQHKVSYVSGEKLTVLEQYDCVAVYTQYTNDSSETAVPADEVSVKAFQNGVELSPLVPTGDRTNGYVQCDSCVQSGTTADVVWLFELDDDSTVSVELSGGEKVEIPLTEE
;
A
#
# COMPACT_ATOMS: atom_id res chain seq x y z
N MET A 1 30.34 11.80 11.04
CA MET A 1 30.13 12.13 10.91
C MET A 1 30.10 12.80 10.23
N LYS A 2 30.21 12.68 10.05
CA LYS A 2 30.06 13.23 9.55
C LYS A 2 29.80 13.56 8.64
N LYS A 3 29.86 13.34 8.43
CA LYS A 3 29.53 13.59 7.70
C LYS A 3 28.88 14.14 7.05
N MET A 4 28.98 14.12 7.16
CA MET A 4 28.34 14.51 6.70
C MET A 4 27.88 15.23 6.00
N LEU A 5 27.98 15.29 5.95
CA LEU A 5 27.54 15.89 5.45
C LEU A 5 27.11 16.35 4.62
N SER A 6 27.32 16.01 4.44
CA SER A 6 26.91 16.40 3.78
C SER A 6 26.14 16.73 3.18
N ILE A 7 26.16 16.64 3.24
CA ILE A 7 25.48 16.95 2.73
C ILE A 7 24.80 17.53 2.17
N MET A 8 24.96 17.53 2.14
CA MET A 8 24.36 17.98 1.68
C MET A 8 23.91 18.39 0.95
N LEU A 9 24.09 18.20 0.89
CA LEU A 9 23.67 18.54 0.24
C LEU A 9 23.09 18.75 -0.37
N ALA A 10 23.27 18.52 -0.38
CA ALA A 10 22.68 18.63 -1.00
C ALA A 10 21.91 19.00 -1.46
N GLY A 11 21.88 19.03 -1.28
CA GLY A 11 21.14 19.29 -1.77
C GLY A 11 20.61 19.67 -2.42
N VAL A 12 20.86 19.59 -2.56
CA VAL A 12 20.39 19.83 -3.23
C VAL A 12 19.75 19.93 -3.86
N LEU A 13 19.86 19.73 -3.86
CA LEU A 13 19.27 19.73 -4.41
C LEU A 13 18.48 19.94 -4.90
N MET A 14 18.49 19.94 -4.83
CA MET A 14 17.73 20.09 -5.30
C MET A 14 17.00 20.39 -5.87
N LEU A 15 16.98 20.39 -5.96
CA LEU A 15 16.34 20.76 -6.53
C LEU A 15 15.81 20.72 -7.25
N ALA A 16 16.08 20.34 -7.29
CA ALA A 16 15.64 20.28 -7.94
C ALA A 16 14.88 20.23 -8.35
N VAL A 17 14.84 20.27 -8.22
CA VAL A 17 14.16 20.34 -8.58
C VAL A 17 13.46 20.62 -9.03
N SER A 18 13.47 20.60 -8.96
CA SER A 18 12.97 21.13 -9.42
C SER A 18 12.18 21.04 -10.15
N GLY A 19 12.24 21.28 -10.24
CA GLY A 19 11.11 21.58 -10.88
C GLY A 19 10.32 20.55 -11.32
N CYS A 20 10.80 19.87 -11.80
CA CYS A 20 10.01 18.85 -12.35
C CYS A 20 9.64 17.85 -11.35
N GLY A 21 10.11 18.01 -10.24
CA GLY A 21 9.85 16.96 -9.30
C GLY A 21 8.61 17.21 -8.47
N ALA A 22 7.49 17.33 -9.10
CA ALA A 22 6.26 17.43 -8.34
C ALA A 22 6.15 16.24 -7.41
N GLU A 23 5.70 16.47 -6.21
CA GLU A 23 5.45 15.39 -5.28
C GLU A 23 4.30 14.54 -5.78
N PRO A 24 4.34 13.24 -5.49
CA PRO A 24 3.20 12.39 -5.88
C PRO A 24 1.93 12.89 -5.19
N GLN A 25 0.86 12.93 -5.96
CA GLN A 25 -0.43 13.34 -5.43
C GLN A 25 -1.18 12.18 -4.78
N HIS A 26 -0.70 10.98 -4.98
CA HIS A 26 -1.33 9.81 -4.41
C HIS A 26 -0.24 9.00 -3.72
N LYS A 27 -0.43 8.74 -2.43
CA LYS A 27 0.57 8.05 -1.63
C LYS A 27 -0.07 6.91 -0.89
N VAL A 28 0.67 5.84 -0.72
CA VAL A 28 0.20 4.71 0.08
C VAL A 28 1.37 4.26 0.96
N SER A 29 1.05 3.95 2.22
CA SER A 29 2.04 3.42 3.15
C SER A 29 1.46 2.23 3.89
N TYR A 30 2.34 1.29 4.22
CA TYR A 30 1.96 0.05 4.90
C TYR A 30 1.72 0.32 6.39
N VAL A 31 0.68 -0.30 6.94
CA VAL A 31 0.38 -0.24 8.36
C VAL A 31 0.57 -1.61 8.99
N SER A 32 -0.11 -2.63 8.49
CA SER A 32 0.00 -3.98 9.03
C SER A 32 -0.60 -4.97 8.05
N GLY A 33 -0.49 -6.25 8.38
CA GLY A 33 -1.07 -7.29 7.55
C GLY A 33 -1.45 -8.50 8.39
N GLU A 34 -2.41 -9.27 7.90
CA GLU A 34 -2.85 -10.48 8.60
C GLU A 34 -3.55 -11.42 7.65
N LYS A 35 -3.63 -12.67 8.05
CA LYS A 35 -4.37 -13.67 7.31
C LYS A 35 -5.82 -13.64 7.75
N LEU A 36 -6.73 -13.66 6.79
CA LEU A 36 -8.17 -13.67 7.06
C LEU A 36 -8.84 -14.73 6.20
N THR A 37 -10.03 -15.13 6.61
CA THR A 37 -10.93 -15.91 5.77
C THR A 37 -12.13 -15.03 5.46
N VAL A 38 -12.39 -14.79 4.19
CA VAL A 38 -13.52 -13.95 3.78
C VAL A 38 -14.56 -14.83 3.10
N LEU A 39 -15.82 -14.42 3.24
CA LEU A 39 -16.96 -15.15 2.67
C LEU A 39 -16.96 -16.61 3.10
N GLU A 40 -16.32 -16.90 4.23
CA GLU A 40 -16.27 -18.22 4.84
C GLU A 40 -15.66 -19.29 3.93
N GLN A 41 -14.91 -18.89 2.89
CA GLN A 41 -14.30 -19.88 2.02
C GLN A 41 -12.99 -19.47 1.40
N TYR A 42 -12.62 -18.20 1.45
CA TYR A 42 -11.39 -17.74 0.82
C TYR A 42 -10.37 -17.33 1.86
N ASP A 43 -9.24 -18.03 1.90
CA ASP A 43 -8.12 -17.58 2.71
C ASP A 43 -7.41 -16.48 1.95
N CYS A 44 -7.19 -15.36 2.63
CA CYS A 44 -6.56 -14.23 1.99
C CYS A 44 -5.64 -13.52 2.98
N VAL A 45 -4.77 -12.69 2.45
CA VAL A 45 -3.98 -11.78 3.26
C VAL A 45 -4.61 -10.40 3.15
N ALA A 46 -4.80 -9.76 4.29
CA ALA A 46 -5.28 -8.38 4.34
C ALA A 46 -4.07 -7.49 4.56
N VAL A 47 -3.87 -6.55 3.65
CA VAL A 47 -2.78 -5.58 3.75
C VAL A 47 -3.43 -4.25 4.11
N TYR A 48 -3.15 -3.77 5.30
CA TYR A 48 -3.74 -2.53 5.82
C TYR A 48 -2.79 -1.40 5.54
N THR A 49 -3.31 -0.34 4.93
CA THR A 49 -2.50 0.78 4.48
C THR A 49 -3.19 2.10 4.81
N GLN A 50 -2.43 3.17 4.68
CA GLN A 50 -2.99 4.51 4.63
C GLN A 50 -2.76 5.08 3.24
N TYR A 51 -3.82 5.58 2.65
CA TYR A 51 -3.79 6.18 1.33
C TYR A 51 -4.10 7.66 1.46
N THR A 52 -3.28 8.50 0.85
CA THR A 52 -3.47 9.95 0.86
C THR A 52 -3.76 10.43 -0.55
N ASN A 53 -4.86 11.14 -0.70
CA ASN A 53 -5.24 11.76 -1.97
C ASN A 53 -4.98 13.25 -1.87
N ASP A 54 -3.83 13.69 -2.35
CA ASP A 54 -3.47 15.11 -2.38
C ASP A 54 -3.77 15.76 -3.72
N SER A 55 -4.51 15.05 -4.58
CA SER A 55 -4.91 15.62 -5.86
C SER A 55 -6.11 16.54 -5.66
N SER A 56 -6.54 17.18 -6.73
CA SER A 56 -7.67 18.10 -6.68
C SER A 56 -9.00 17.40 -6.92
N GLU A 57 -9.01 16.08 -7.09
CA GLU A 57 -10.23 15.35 -7.44
C GLU A 57 -10.37 14.11 -6.56
N THR A 58 -11.62 13.66 -6.44
CA THR A 58 -11.92 12.39 -5.81
C THR A 58 -11.25 11.26 -6.60
N ALA A 59 -10.70 10.30 -5.90
CA ALA A 59 -9.94 9.22 -6.53
C ALA A 59 -10.22 7.88 -5.86
N VAL A 60 -9.90 6.80 -6.57
CA VAL A 60 -10.02 5.44 -6.07
C VAL A 60 -8.61 4.91 -5.86
N PRO A 61 -8.26 4.46 -4.64
CA PRO A 61 -6.88 4.04 -4.39
C PRO A 61 -6.36 3.00 -5.39
N ALA A 62 -7.20 2.03 -5.76
CA ALA A 62 -6.75 0.97 -6.66
C ALA A 62 -6.41 1.50 -8.05
N ASP A 63 -6.91 2.68 -8.42
CA ASP A 63 -6.61 3.28 -9.71
C ASP A 63 -5.38 4.16 -9.67
N GLU A 64 -4.95 4.57 -8.48
CA GLU A 64 -3.92 5.61 -8.38
C GLU A 64 -2.62 5.09 -7.81
N VAL A 65 -2.67 4.08 -6.96
CA VAL A 65 -1.45 3.52 -6.37
C VAL A 65 -1.48 2.01 -6.56
N SER A 66 -0.32 1.40 -6.39
CA SER A 66 -0.17 -0.03 -6.60
C SER A 66 0.21 -0.70 -5.28
N VAL A 67 -0.51 -1.75 -4.94
CA VAL A 67 -0.15 -2.64 -3.85
C VAL A 67 -0.24 -4.04 -4.41
N LYS A 68 0.88 -4.78 -4.37
CA LYS A 68 0.94 -6.13 -4.92
C LYS A 68 1.46 -7.07 -3.86
N ALA A 69 0.92 -8.27 -3.85
CA ALA A 69 1.33 -9.30 -2.91
C ALA A 69 1.82 -10.51 -3.67
N PHE A 70 2.83 -11.16 -3.12
CA PHE A 70 3.49 -12.29 -3.77
C PHE A 70 3.72 -13.41 -2.75
N GLN A 71 3.58 -14.63 -3.22
CA GLN A 71 4.05 -15.80 -2.46
C GLN A 71 4.95 -16.61 -3.38
N ASN A 72 6.11 -17.01 -2.85
CA ASN A 72 7.06 -17.83 -3.61
C ASN A 72 7.44 -17.16 -4.94
N GLY A 73 7.48 -15.84 -4.96
CA GLY A 73 7.87 -15.08 -6.15
C GLY A 73 6.77 -14.87 -7.17
N VAL A 74 5.54 -15.32 -6.88
CA VAL A 74 4.43 -15.25 -7.83
C VAL A 74 3.36 -14.31 -7.28
N GLU A 75 2.86 -13.42 -8.11
CA GLU A 75 1.87 -12.44 -7.72
C GLU A 75 0.54 -13.11 -7.40
N LEU A 76 -0.06 -12.67 -6.29
CA LEU A 76 -1.36 -13.17 -5.84
C LEU A 76 -2.47 -12.36 -6.49
N SER A 77 -3.62 -13.02 -6.67
CA SER A 77 -4.78 -12.35 -7.26
C SER A 77 -5.47 -11.48 -6.23
N PRO A 78 -5.83 -10.25 -6.61
CA PRO A 78 -6.58 -9.39 -5.70
C PRO A 78 -7.99 -9.91 -5.50
N LEU A 79 -8.52 -9.64 -4.32
CA LEU A 79 -9.86 -10.04 -3.94
C LEU A 79 -10.56 -8.82 -3.35
N VAL A 80 -11.69 -8.42 -3.96
CA VAL A 80 -12.41 -7.24 -3.48
C VAL A 80 -13.84 -7.68 -3.16
N PRO A 81 -14.11 -8.03 -1.89
CA PRO A 81 -15.48 -8.38 -1.51
C PRO A 81 -16.35 -7.13 -1.64
N THR A 82 -17.58 -7.34 -2.05
CA THR A 82 -18.48 -6.21 -2.18
C THR A 82 -18.90 -5.71 -0.82
N GLY A 83 -18.88 -4.42 -0.69
CA GLY A 83 -19.74 -3.71 0.23
C GLY A 83 -19.14 -3.28 1.52
N ASP A 84 -18.49 -4.11 2.24
CA ASP A 84 -18.24 -3.78 3.62
C ASP A 84 -16.80 -3.45 3.89
N ARG A 85 -16.60 -2.81 5.03
CA ARG A 85 -15.26 -2.55 5.50
C ARG A 85 -14.68 -3.82 6.13
N THR A 86 -13.37 -3.92 6.13
CA THR A 86 -12.66 -4.99 6.79
C THR A 86 -11.94 -4.38 7.99
N ASN A 87 -12.35 -4.74 9.18
CA ASN A 87 -11.76 -4.21 10.42
C ASN A 87 -11.73 -2.69 10.44
N GLY A 88 -12.75 -2.05 9.85
CA GLY A 88 -12.84 -0.60 9.83
C GLY A 88 -12.17 0.06 8.65
N TYR A 89 -11.35 -0.66 7.91
CA TYR A 89 -10.67 -0.12 6.73
C TYR A 89 -11.59 -0.21 5.52
N VAL A 90 -11.57 0.81 4.67
CA VAL A 90 -12.36 0.78 3.44
C VAL A 90 -11.63 -0.08 2.40
N GLN A 91 -12.41 -0.64 1.48
CA GLN A 91 -11.83 -1.42 0.40
C GLN A 91 -11.12 -0.50 -0.60
N CYS A 92 -10.14 -1.07 -1.29
CA CYS A 92 -9.29 -0.28 -2.18
C CYS A 92 -10.04 0.29 -3.38
N ASP A 93 -11.27 -0.15 -3.63
CA ASP A 93 -12.09 0.39 -4.71
C ASP A 93 -13.03 1.48 -4.23
N SER A 94 -12.87 1.97 -3.01
CA SER A 94 -13.70 3.05 -2.47
C SER A 94 -13.21 4.40 -2.95
N CYS A 95 -14.12 5.35 -3.06
CA CYS A 95 -13.75 6.71 -3.45
C CYS A 95 -13.24 7.49 -2.25
N VAL A 96 -12.14 8.21 -2.46
CA VAL A 96 -11.52 9.03 -1.42
C VAL A 96 -11.45 10.46 -1.93
N GLN A 97 -11.99 11.38 -1.16
CA GLN A 97 -12.05 12.78 -1.58
C GLN A 97 -10.68 13.42 -1.54
N SER A 98 -10.56 14.48 -2.34
CA SER A 98 -9.37 15.31 -2.37
C SER A 98 -9.01 15.77 -0.95
N GLY A 99 -7.73 15.72 -0.62
CA GLY A 99 -7.22 16.19 0.67
C GLY A 99 -7.43 15.22 1.82
N THR A 100 -7.80 13.98 1.53
CA THR A 100 -8.13 13.00 2.57
C THR A 100 -7.07 11.92 2.66
N THR A 101 -6.76 11.53 3.90
CA THR A 101 -6.00 10.31 4.16
C THR A 101 -6.98 9.27 4.71
N ALA A 102 -7.05 8.13 4.04
CA ALA A 102 -8.00 7.09 4.39
C ALA A 102 -7.29 5.80 4.75
N ASP A 103 -7.90 5.06 5.67
CA ASP A 103 -7.42 3.71 6.02
C ASP A 103 -8.01 2.74 5.01
N VAL A 104 -7.14 2.09 4.23
CA VAL A 104 -7.55 1.29 3.08
C VAL A 104 -6.97 -0.11 3.21
N VAL A 105 -7.81 -1.11 2.97
CA VAL A 105 -7.37 -2.50 3.00
C VAL A 105 -7.29 -3.06 1.58
N TRP A 106 -6.28 -3.88 1.36
CA TRP A 106 -6.07 -4.60 0.10
C TRP A 106 -6.07 -6.08 0.43
N LEU A 107 -6.90 -6.84 -0.27
CA LEU A 107 -7.04 -8.27 -0.02
C LEU A 107 -6.51 -9.06 -1.20
N PHE A 108 -5.78 -10.12 -0.92
CA PHE A 108 -5.22 -10.98 -1.95
C PHE A 108 -5.44 -12.43 -1.57
N GLU A 109 -5.86 -13.23 -2.55
CA GLU A 109 -6.14 -14.64 -2.32
C GLU A 109 -4.82 -15.39 -2.12
N LEU A 110 -4.75 -16.22 -1.09
CA LEU A 110 -3.51 -16.95 -0.76
C LEU A 110 -3.44 -18.25 -1.51
N ASP A 111 -2.22 -18.59 -1.93
CA ASP A 111 -1.93 -19.90 -2.53
C ASP A 111 -1.60 -20.94 -1.46
N ASP A 112 -0.89 -20.52 -0.42
CA ASP A 112 -0.49 -21.41 0.65
C ASP A 112 -0.20 -20.58 1.90
N ASP A 113 0.52 -21.14 2.86
CA ASP A 113 0.81 -20.42 4.11
C ASP A 113 2.22 -19.86 4.16
N SER A 114 2.87 -19.74 3.01
CA SER A 114 4.21 -19.14 3.01
C SER A 114 4.11 -17.62 3.23
N THR A 115 5.24 -17.04 3.58
CA THR A 115 5.34 -15.61 3.82
C THR A 115 4.90 -14.83 2.59
N VAL A 116 4.15 -13.75 2.80
CA VAL A 116 3.70 -12.88 1.73
C VAL A 116 4.64 -11.69 1.62
N SER A 117 5.14 -11.43 0.42
CA SER A 117 5.89 -10.20 0.13
C SER A 117 4.93 -9.19 -0.45
N VAL A 118 4.96 -7.97 0.07
CA VAL A 118 4.10 -6.89 -0.40
C VAL A 118 4.96 -5.78 -0.96
N GLU A 119 4.60 -5.32 -2.15
CA GLU A 119 5.28 -4.19 -2.78
C GLU A 119 4.26 -3.07 -2.98
N LEU A 120 4.59 -1.91 -2.44
CA LEU A 120 3.74 -0.74 -2.58
C LEU A 120 4.39 0.25 -3.56
N SER A 121 3.56 0.99 -4.27
CA SER A 121 4.10 2.06 -5.12
C SER A 121 4.83 3.05 -4.23
N GLY A 122 5.90 3.61 -4.74
CA GLY A 122 6.81 4.42 -3.94
C GLY A 122 8.01 3.65 -3.46
N GLY A 123 8.01 2.31 -3.62
CA GLY A 123 9.19 1.49 -3.33
C GLY A 123 9.18 0.75 -2.01
N GLU A 124 8.16 0.94 -1.19
CA GLU A 124 8.11 0.23 0.09
C GLU A 124 7.86 -1.26 -0.14
N LYS A 125 8.60 -2.09 0.58
CA LYS A 125 8.45 -3.54 0.51
C LYS A 125 8.37 -4.09 1.92
N VAL A 126 7.46 -5.03 2.13
CA VAL A 126 7.20 -5.58 3.45
C VAL A 126 7.00 -7.08 3.32
N GLU A 127 7.32 -7.80 4.38
CA GLU A 127 7.04 -9.23 4.43
C GLU A 127 6.10 -9.53 5.58
N ILE A 128 5.10 -10.35 5.29
CA ILE A 128 4.07 -10.72 6.26
C ILE A 128 4.13 -12.21 6.46
N PRO A 129 4.65 -12.67 7.61
CA PRO A 129 4.62 -14.10 7.91
C PRO A 129 3.20 -14.51 8.28
N LEU A 130 2.77 -15.64 7.78
CA LEU A 130 1.41 -16.11 8.01
C LEU A 130 1.32 -17.18 9.08
N THR A 131 2.42 -17.88 9.33
CA THR A 131 2.40 -18.91 10.33
C THR A 131 2.75 -18.32 11.67
N GLU A 132 2.06 -18.75 12.69
CA GLU A 132 2.37 -18.31 14.04
C GLU A 132 3.29 -19.29 14.71
N GLU A 133 4.16 -18.76 15.54
CA GLU A 133 5.10 -19.61 16.25
C GLU A 133 4.95 -19.52 17.76
#